data_35d6e374dc45714a2a3b5a54ba745ea6
#
_entry.id   35d6e374dc45714a2a3b5a54ba745ea6
#
_cell.length_a   1.000
_cell.length_b   1.000
_cell.length_c   1.000
_cell.angle_alpha   90.00
_cell.angle_beta   90.00
_cell.angle_gamma   90.00
#
_symmetry.space_group_name_H-M   'P 1'
#
loop_
_entity.id
_entity.type
_entity.pdbx_description
1 polymer ?
#
loop_
_entity_poly.entity_id
_entity_poly.type
_entity_poly.pdbx_seq_one_letter_code
_entity_poly.pdbx_strand_id
1 'polypeptide(L)'
;MKCRARETGAVFEFLVWTGENQREMFDFLTFGKKIDDYMSASGEHFRIDFGYSPKGGLVIKMPPKKGDARTEPGDYIVKNERGFRPYTPRFFNEIFEIVDDGAENNGPVEEFETPEQLEECLRWWQHKLYLDSWMILAHTTDEIVDDKGENQDYTEGFNTFVFESSQASIQILTKKAHDENNMLFKYCAEKVLVHELLHCKYAWMDNQGSYEGVYVCSREHQLLEEMAKSLIMAKYNLDYNYFI
;
A
#
# COMPACT_ATOMS: atom_id res chain seq x y z
N MET A 1 10.15 2.62 2.50
CA MET A 1 10.25 4.09 2.75
C MET A 1 11.59 4.60 2.25
N LYS A 2 11.67 5.86 1.80
CA LYS A 2 12.93 6.47 1.33
C LYS A 2 13.31 7.69 2.16
N CYS A 3 14.60 7.94 2.26
CA CYS A 3 15.14 9.15 2.88
C CYS A 3 16.22 9.75 1.97
N ARG A 4 16.39 11.06 2.06
CA ARG A 4 17.43 11.80 1.33
C ARG A 4 18.47 12.33 2.32
N ALA A 5 19.75 12.10 2.02
CA ALA A 5 20.81 12.68 2.81
C ALA A 5 20.86 14.20 2.59
N ARG A 6 20.80 14.98 3.66
CA ARG A 6 20.73 16.46 3.60
C ARG A 6 21.98 17.08 2.97
N GLU A 7 23.14 16.48 3.19
CA GLU A 7 24.41 17.00 2.71
C GLU A 7 24.67 16.68 1.23
N THR A 8 24.28 15.48 0.78
CA THR A 8 24.64 14.99 -0.56
C THR A 8 23.46 14.92 -1.53
N GLY A 9 22.24 15.00 -1.04
CA GLY A 9 21.02 14.79 -1.82
C GLY A 9 20.76 13.33 -2.24
N ALA A 10 21.66 12.40 -1.85
CA ALA A 10 21.51 10.98 -2.19
C ALA A 10 20.29 10.36 -1.51
N VAL A 11 19.53 9.56 -2.25
CA VAL A 11 18.31 8.89 -1.77
C VAL A 11 18.62 7.45 -1.39
N PHE A 12 18.08 7.02 -0.24
CA PHE A 12 18.27 5.69 0.33
C PHE A 12 16.93 5.09 0.75
N GLU A 13 16.84 3.77 0.71
CA GLU A 13 15.73 3.05 1.34
C GLU A 13 15.98 2.94 2.85
N PHE A 14 14.93 3.03 3.64
CA PHE A 14 15.00 2.79 5.07
C PHE A 14 13.74 2.12 5.60
N LEU A 15 13.87 1.47 6.76
CA LEU A 15 12.77 0.92 7.53
C LEU A 15 12.98 1.22 9.02
N VAL A 16 11.89 1.48 9.74
CA VAL A 16 11.94 1.67 11.20
C VAL A 16 11.75 0.33 11.88
N TRP A 17 12.65 -0.03 12.79
CA TRP A 17 12.46 -1.19 13.64
C TRP A 17 11.49 -0.85 14.78
N THR A 18 10.31 -1.51 14.82
CA THR A 18 9.30 -1.25 15.85
C THR A 18 9.38 -2.22 17.05
N GLY A 19 10.18 -3.28 16.94
CA GLY A 19 10.20 -4.40 17.88
C GLY A 19 9.22 -5.52 17.50
N GLU A 20 8.24 -5.25 16.66
CA GLU A 20 7.17 -6.19 16.29
C GLU A 20 7.12 -6.50 14.78
N ASN A 21 7.67 -5.63 13.93
CA ASN A 21 7.63 -5.80 12.47
C ASN A 21 8.73 -6.73 11.93
N GLN A 22 8.89 -7.90 12.55
CA GLN A 22 9.96 -8.86 12.23
C GLN A 22 9.93 -9.31 10.77
N ARG A 23 8.75 -9.61 10.24
CA ARG A 23 8.59 -10.09 8.86
C ARG A 23 8.98 -9.00 7.86
N GLU A 24 8.43 -7.81 8.01
CA GLU A 24 8.73 -6.66 7.15
C GLU A 24 10.23 -6.32 7.20
N MET A 25 10.81 -6.31 8.40
CA MET A 25 12.23 -6.06 8.59
C MET A 25 13.09 -7.16 7.95
N PHE A 26 12.67 -8.40 8.06
CA PHE A 26 13.34 -9.52 7.42
C PHE A 26 13.33 -9.38 5.89
N ASP A 27 12.18 -9.09 5.29
CA ASP A 27 12.04 -8.89 3.85
C ASP A 27 12.89 -7.69 3.37
N PHE A 28 12.91 -6.61 4.12
CA PHE A 28 13.76 -5.44 3.83
C PHE A 28 15.26 -5.77 3.86
N LEU A 29 15.72 -6.54 4.85
CA LEU A 29 17.11 -6.91 5.02
C LEU A 29 17.58 -7.97 4.03
N THR A 30 16.66 -8.84 3.56
CA THR A 30 16.97 -9.95 2.63
C THR A 30 16.65 -9.62 1.18
N PHE A 31 16.18 -8.42 0.85
CA PHE A 31 15.75 -8.01 -0.49
C PHE A 31 14.60 -8.88 -1.05
N GLY A 32 13.73 -9.40 -0.18
CA GLY A 32 12.66 -10.32 -0.56
C GLY A 32 13.14 -11.70 -1.04
N LYS A 33 14.44 -12.00 -0.92
CA LYS A 33 14.98 -13.33 -1.26
C LYS A 33 14.73 -14.30 -0.11
N LYS A 34 14.53 -15.57 -0.45
CA LYS A 34 14.46 -16.62 0.57
C LYS A 34 15.80 -16.72 1.29
N ILE A 35 15.77 -16.99 2.60
CA ILE A 35 16.98 -17.17 3.42
C ILE A 35 17.98 -18.14 2.79
N ASP A 36 17.48 -19.22 2.20
CA ASP A 36 18.29 -20.26 1.57
C ASP A 36 19.07 -19.74 0.35
N ASP A 37 18.49 -18.83 -0.43
CA ASP A 37 19.15 -18.18 -1.57
C ASP A 37 20.28 -17.25 -1.13
N TYR A 38 20.13 -16.63 0.04
CA TYR A 38 21.12 -15.70 0.57
C TYR A 38 22.32 -16.42 1.20
N MET A 39 22.07 -17.57 1.84
CA MET A 39 23.12 -18.40 2.45
C MET A 39 23.92 -19.15 1.41
N SER A 40 23.34 -19.49 0.25
CA SER A 40 24.03 -20.23 -0.82
C SER A 40 24.86 -19.35 -1.77
N ALA A 41 24.49 -18.06 -1.91
CA ALA A 41 25.10 -17.18 -2.92
C ALA A 41 26.38 -16.46 -2.46
N SER A 42 26.57 -16.24 -1.14
CA SER A 42 27.69 -15.44 -0.62
C SER A 42 28.72 -16.24 0.16
N GLY A 43 28.41 -17.46 0.61
CA GLY A 43 29.28 -18.22 1.52
C GLY A 43 29.58 -17.52 2.85
N GLU A 44 28.98 -16.34 3.10
CA GLU A 44 29.14 -15.52 4.28
C GLU A 44 27.89 -15.62 5.14
N HIS A 45 28.07 -15.83 6.45
CA HIS A 45 26.98 -15.98 7.41
C HIS A 45 26.34 -14.64 7.74
N PHE A 46 25.32 -14.26 6.97
CA PHE A 46 24.41 -13.21 7.34
C PHE A 46 23.37 -13.78 8.31
N ARG A 47 23.21 -13.17 9.47
CA ARG A 47 22.26 -13.62 10.48
C ARG A 47 21.52 -12.44 11.06
N ILE A 48 20.21 -12.60 11.21
CA ILE A 48 19.33 -11.64 11.86
C ILE A 48 18.85 -12.27 13.17
N ASP A 49 19.19 -11.67 14.31
CA ASP A 49 18.72 -12.09 15.61
C ASP A 49 17.73 -11.04 16.15
N PHE A 50 16.46 -11.43 16.28
CA PHE A 50 15.41 -10.61 16.88
C PHE A 50 15.34 -10.85 18.38
N GLY A 51 15.00 -9.78 19.15
CA GLY A 51 14.78 -9.88 20.59
C GLY A 51 16.05 -10.10 21.41
N TYR A 52 17.21 -9.61 20.96
CA TYR A 52 18.47 -9.76 21.69
C TYR A 52 18.52 -8.97 23.00
N SER A 53 17.61 -8.01 23.17
CA SER A 53 17.48 -7.22 24.41
C SER A 53 16.07 -7.36 24.99
N PRO A 54 15.88 -7.06 26.31
CA PRO A 54 14.55 -7.05 26.92
C PRO A 54 13.55 -6.06 26.29
N LYS A 55 14.06 -5.10 25.50
CA LYS A 55 13.26 -4.10 24.79
C LYS A 55 12.89 -4.53 23.37
N GLY A 56 13.20 -5.77 22.95
CA GLY A 56 12.93 -6.25 21.61
C GLY A 56 13.95 -5.77 20.57
N GLY A 57 15.22 -5.63 20.95
CA GLY A 57 16.29 -5.20 20.04
C GLY A 57 16.54 -6.18 18.92
N LEU A 58 17.15 -5.69 17.82
CA LEU A 58 17.51 -6.43 16.64
C LEU A 58 19.02 -6.39 16.43
N VAL A 59 19.64 -7.53 16.19
CA VAL A 59 21.06 -7.63 15.77
C VAL A 59 21.14 -8.11 14.33
N ILE A 60 21.77 -7.32 13.49
CA ILE A 60 22.13 -7.69 12.12
C ILE A 60 23.61 -8.08 12.13
N LYS A 61 23.90 -9.37 12.05
CA LYS A 61 25.26 -9.87 11.99
C LYS A 61 25.78 -9.72 10.56
N MET A 62 26.75 -8.85 10.43
CA MET A 62 27.45 -8.60 9.17
C MET A 62 28.63 -9.56 9.00
N PRO A 63 29.13 -9.78 7.77
CA PRO A 63 30.35 -10.57 7.55
C PRO A 63 31.52 -10.11 8.44
N PRO A 64 32.45 -11.03 8.80
CA PRO A 64 33.38 -10.87 9.94
C PRO A 64 34.23 -9.62 9.98
N LYS A 65 34.32 -8.85 8.90
CA LYS A 65 35.11 -7.61 8.84
C LYS A 65 34.30 -6.33 9.09
N LYS A 66 32.97 -6.39 9.21
CA LYS A 66 32.12 -5.19 9.30
C LYS A 66 31.45 -4.98 10.66
N GLY A 67 31.58 -5.98 11.56
CA GLY A 67 30.96 -5.93 12.88
C GLY A 67 29.45 -6.12 12.87
N ASP A 68 28.87 -6.27 14.07
CA ASP A 68 27.42 -6.43 14.23
C ASP A 68 26.75 -5.05 14.30
N ALA A 69 25.67 -4.86 13.57
CA ALA A 69 24.79 -3.71 13.73
C ALA A 69 23.70 -4.04 14.76
N ARG A 70 23.62 -3.26 15.84
CA ARG A 70 22.64 -3.43 16.91
C ARG A 70 21.67 -2.27 16.89
N THR A 71 20.38 -2.57 17.03
CA THR A 71 19.32 -1.59 17.02
C THR A 71 18.31 -1.85 18.13
N GLU A 72 17.64 -0.83 18.57
CA GLU A 72 16.52 -0.88 19.49
C GLU A 72 15.21 -0.46 18.77
N PRO A 73 14.03 -0.81 19.31
CA PRO A 73 12.78 -0.31 18.76
C PRO A 73 12.77 1.22 18.67
N GLY A 74 12.39 1.72 17.50
CA GLY A 74 12.42 3.15 17.15
C GLY A 74 13.62 3.54 16.29
N ASP A 75 14.65 2.71 16.16
CA ASP A 75 15.79 3.00 15.28
C ASP A 75 15.44 2.83 13.79
N TYR A 76 16.06 3.66 12.98
CA TYR A 76 15.97 3.65 11.53
C TYR A 76 17.08 2.82 10.93
N ILE A 77 16.75 1.86 10.08
CA ILE A 77 17.75 1.05 9.37
C ILE A 77 17.80 1.52 7.93
N VAL A 78 18.90 2.16 7.55
CA VAL A 78 19.11 2.70 6.19
C VAL A 78 19.95 1.72 5.39
N LYS A 79 19.48 1.43 4.18
CA LYS A 79 20.14 0.56 3.20
C LYS A 79 20.98 1.40 2.23
N ASN A 80 22.21 1.01 2.04
CA ASN A 80 23.11 1.60 1.04
C ASN A 80 23.91 0.52 0.30
N GLU A 81 24.74 0.91 -0.66
CA GLU A 81 25.57 0.01 -1.45
C GLU A 81 26.52 -0.87 -0.61
N ARG A 82 26.84 -0.46 0.62
CA ARG A 82 27.73 -1.17 1.54
C ARG A 82 27.00 -2.07 2.54
N GLY A 83 25.67 -2.12 2.49
CA GLY A 83 24.80 -2.89 3.38
C GLY A 83 23.84 -2.01 4.18
N PHE A 84 23.59 -2.39 5.42
CA PHE A 84 22.61 -1.74 6.29
C PHE A 84 23.31 -1.01 7.43
N ARG A 85 22.77 0.16 7.80
CA ARG A 85 23.28 0.92 8.93
C ARG A 85 22.13 1.42 9.81
N PRO A 86 22.15 1.10 11.11
CA PRO A 86 21.17 1.64 12.05
C PRO A 86 21.52 3.07 12.44
N TYR A 87 20.47 3.86 12.66
CA TYR A 87 20.53 5.22 13.15
C TYR A 87 19.47 5.40 14.23
N THR A 88 19.84 6.00 15.35
CA THR A 88 18.85 6.46 16.32
C THR A 88 17.99 7.57 15.70
N PRO A 89 16.73 7.79 16.15
CA PRO A 89 15.86 8.82 15.60
C PRO A 89 16.51 10.21 15.52
N ARG A 90 17.27 10.55 16.53
CA ARG A 90 18.00 11.84 16.59
C ARG A 90 19.01 11.95 15.46
N PHE A 91 19.91 10.97 15.32
CA PHE A 91 20.93 10.98 14.27
C PHE A 91 20.34 10.87 12.87
N PHE A 92 19.28 10.09 12.71
CA PHE A 92 18.59 10.00 11.44
C PHE A 92 18.08 11.37 10.99
N ASN A 93 17.35 12.08 11.85
CA ASN A 93 16.79 13.40 11.54
C ASN A 93 17.86 14.50 11.33
N GLU A 94 19.04 14.34 11.91
CA GLU A 94 20.18 15.26 11.66
C GLU A 94 20.78 15.07 10.26
N ILE A 95 20.84 13.81 9.78
CA ILE A 95 21.55 13.44 8.54
C ILE A 95 20.60 13.34 7.35
N PHE A 96 19.39 12.84 7.58
CA PHE A 96 18.42 12.57 6.53
C PHE A 96 17.15 13.39 6.71
N GLU A 97 16.46 13.58 5.61
CA GLU A 97 15.03 13.92 5.58
C GLU A 97 14.27 12.74 5.00
N ILE A 98 13.11 12.43 5.56
CA ILE A 98 12.22 11.43 4.97
C ILE A 98 11.74 12.00 3.65
N VAL A 99 11.98 11.26 2.58
CA VAL A 99 11.42 11.56 1.27
C VAL A 99 10.28 10.56 1.14
N ASP A 100 9.08 11.07 1.05
CA ASP A 100 7.95 10.22 0.71
C ASP A 100 8.28 9.48 -0.59
N ASP A 101 8.09 8.17 -0.61
CA ASP A 101 8.43 7.33 -1.77
C ASP A 101 7.63 7.76 -2.98
N GLY A 102 8.18 8.76 -3.68
CA GLY A 102 7.79 9.02 -5.05
C GLY A 102 6.31 9.10 -5.40
N ALA A 103 5.43 9.38 -4.45
CA ALA A 103 4.49 10.40 -4.73
C ALA A 103 5.33 11.70 -4.75
N GLU A 104 5.87 12.13 -5.89
CA GLU A 104 5.71 13.54 -6.19
C GLU A 104 4.35 13.84 -5.61
N ASN A 105 4.24 14.84 -4.74
CA ASN A 105 3.01 15.15 -4.00
C ASN A 105 1.98 15.74 -4.99
N ASN A 106 1.73 14.98 -6.05
CA ASN A 106 0.84 15.29 -7.18
C ASN A 106 -0.63 15.05 -6.80
N GLY A 107 -0.89 14.81 -5.50
CA GLY A 107 -2.25 14.52 -5.04
C GLY A 107 -2.71 13.11 -5.46
N PRO A 108 -3.97 12.79 -5.22
CA PRO A 108 -4.56 11.53 -5.65
C PRO A 108 -4.58 11.41 -7.18
N VAL A 109 -4.46 10.19 -7.68
CA VAL A 109 -4.55 9.91 -9.11
C VAL A 109 -5.98 10.19 -9.58
N GLU A 110 -6.16 11.30 -10.31
CA GLU A 110 -7.47 11.66 -10.86
C GLU A 110 -7.85 10.76 -12.04
N GLU A 111 -6.88 10.32 -12.83
CA GLU A 111 -7.07 9.41 -13.96
C GLU A 111 -5.86 8.48 -14.10
N PHE A 112 -6.07 7.21 -14.40
CA PHE A 112 -5.00 6.29 -14.74
C PHE A 112 -4.68 6.41 -16.23
N GLU A 113 -3.52 6.97 -16.55
CA GLU A 113 -3.10 7.19 -17.93
C GLU A 113 -2.61 5.90 -18.62
N THR A 114 -2.10 4.95 -17.83
CA THR A 114 -1.60 3.67 -18.32
C THR A 114 -2.03 2.49 -17.44
N PRO A 115 -2.14 1.28 -18.03
CA PRO A 115 -2.40 0.06 -17.23
C PRO A 115 -1.36 -0.18 -16.14
N GLU A 116 -0.10 0.16 -16.39
CA GLU A 116 1.00 -0.02 -15.44
C GLU A 116 0.82 0.88 -14.21
N GLN A 117 0.37 2.12 -14.40
CA GLN A 117 0.06 3.05 -13.31
C GLN A 117 -1.08 2.52 -12.44
N LEU A 118 -2.13 1.99 -13.06
CA LEU A 118 -3.23 1.35 -12.34
C LEU A 118 -2.75 0.13 -11.56
N GLU A 119 -1.94 -0.73 -12.16
CA GLU A 119 -1.42 -1.93 -11.51
C GLU A 119 -0.52 -1.59 -10.32
N GLU A 120 0.36 -0.58 -10.43
CA GLU A 120 1.20 -0.10 -9.33
C GLU A 120 0.35 0.44 -8.17
N CYS A 121 -0.65 1.26 -8.48
CA CYS A 121 -1.59 1.80 -7.50
C CYS A 121 -2.40 0.68 -6.83
N LEU A 122 -2.91 -0.28 -7.60
CA LEU A 122 -3.63 -1.45 -7.11
C LEU A 122 -2.78 -2.25 -6.12
N ARG A 123 -1.55 -2.60 -6.48
CA ARG A 123 -0.64 -3.37 -5.61
C ARG A 123 -0.35 -2.64 -4.31
N TRP A 124 -0.14 -1.33 -4.39
CA TRP A 124 0.12 -0.52 -3.20
C TRP A 124 -1.07 -0.55 -2.23
N TRP A 125 -2.29 -0.31 -2.72
CA TRP A 125 -3.49 -0.32 -1.90
C TRP A 125 -3.87 -1.72 -1.43
N GLN A 126 -3.71 -2.73 -2.27
CA GLN A 126 -3.94 -4.13 -1.94
C GLN A 126 -3.09 -4.55 -0.73
N HIS A 127 -1.81 -4.17 -0.73
CA HIS A 127 -0.92 -4.37 0.41
C HIS A 127 -1.36 -3.58 1.65
N LYS A 128 -1.69 -2.29 1.52
CA LYS A 128 -2.15 -1.45 2.65
C LYS A 128 -3.45 -1.93 3.27
N LEU A 129 -4.33 -2.52 2.49
CA LEU A 129 -5.61 -3.07 2.94
C LEU A 129 -5.51 -4.55 3.37
N TYR A 130 -4.31 -5.14 3.39
CA TYR A 130 -4.10 -6.56 3.74
C TYR A 130 -4.89 -7.52 2.84
N LEU A 131 -4.91 -7.24 1.55
CA LEU A 131 -5.54 -8.06 0.51
C LEU A 131 -4.50 -8.82 -0.34
N ASP A 132 -3.27 -9.00 0.15
CA ASP A 132 -2.17 -9.65 -0.59
C ASP A 132 -2.49 -11.10 -1.02
N SER A 133 -3.43 -11.76 -0.34
CA SER A 133 -3.90 -13.10 -0.70
C SER A 133 -4.93 -13.13 -1.82
N TRP A 134 -5.47 -11.96 -2.21
CA TRP A 134 -6.47 -11.86 -3.26
C TRP A 134 -5.81 -11.76 -4.64
N MET A 135 -6.39 -12.42 -5.63
CA MET A 135 -6.10 -12.21 -7.04
C MET A 135 -7.07 -11.16 -7.58
N ILE A 136 -6.60 -9.92 -7.75
CA ILE A 136 -7.43 -8.80 -8.18
C ILE A 136 -6.93 -8.32 -9.53
N LEU A 137 -7.86 -8.21 -10.50
CA LEU A 137 -7.64 -7.58 -11.79
C LEU A 137 -8.43 -6.28 -11.82
N ALA A 138 -7.80 -5.19 -12.24
CA ALA A 138 -8.47 -3.91 -12.43
C ALA A 138 -8.20 -3.37 -13.83
N HIS A 139 -9.19 -2.70 -14.40
CA HIS A 139 -9.04 -2.01 -15.69
C HIS A 139 -9.94 -0.75 -15.73
N THR A 140 -9.56 0.20 -16.56
CA THR A 140 -10.37 1.38 -16.86
C THR A 140 -11.27 1.10 -18.04
N THR A 141 -12.49 1.66 -18.06
CA THR A 141 -13.48 1.48 -19.11
C THR A 141 -14.32 2.74 -19.30
N ASP A 142 -14.85 2.96 -20.51
CA ASP A 142 -15.81 4.04 -20.78
C ASP A 142 -17.25 3.65 -20.42
N GLU A 143 -17.51 2.38 -20.13
CA GLU A 143 -18.83 1.87 -19.73
C GLU A 143 -18.65 0.83 -18.62
N ILE A 144 -19.39 0.99 -17.54
CA ILE A 144 -19.45 -0.01 -16.46
C ILE A 144 -20.55 -1.01 -16.79
N VAL A 145 -20.19 -2.29 -16.79
CA VAL A 145 -21.12 -3.37 -17.12
C VAL A 145 -21.14 -4.39 -16.00
N ASP A 146 -22.32 -4.77 -15.52
CA ASP A 146 -22.47 -5.79 -14.50
C ASP A 146 -22.20 -7.22 -15.04
N ASP A 147 -22.31 -8.21 -14.17
CA ASP A 147 -22.11 -9.63 -14.48
C ASP A 147 -23.16 -10.21 -15.44
N LYS A 148 -24.29 -9.50 -15.68
CA LYS A 148 -25.30 -9.85 -16.64
C LYS A 148 -25.15 -9.16 -17.99
N GLY A 149 -24.16 -8.24 -18.10
CA GLY A 149 -23.93 -7.45 -19.28
C GLY A 149 -24.86 -6.23 -19.37
N GLU A 150 -25.47 -5.81 -18.24
CA GLU A 150 -26.31 -4.61 -18.21
C GLU A 150 -25.45 -3.39 -17.83
N ASN A 151 -25.64 -2.29 -18.56
CA ASN A 151 -24.92 -1.05 -18.30
C ASN A 151 -25.37 -0.44 -16.96
N GLN A 152 -24.42 -0.05 -16.14
CA GLN A 152 -24.63 0.56 -14.83
C GLN A 152 -24.44 2.08 -14.94
N ASP A 153 -25.48 2.77 -15.33
CA ASP A 153 -25.49 4.23 -15.41
C ASP A 153 -25.20 4.87 -14.03
N TYR A 154 -24.44 5.96 -14.03
CA TYR A 154 -24.08 6.75 -12.84
C TYR A 154 -23.20 6.03 -11.79
N THR A 155 -22.49 4.99 -12.20
CA THR A 155 -21.54 4.27 -11.35
C THR A 155 -20.11 4.60 -11.76
N GLU A 156 -19.24 4.98 -10.82
CA GLU A 156 -17.82 5.29 -11.07
C GLU A 156 -16.94 4.04 -11.10
N GLY A 157 -17.35 2.98 -10.38
CA GLY A 157 -16.64 1.72 -10.30
C GLY A 157 -17.58 0.54 -10.09
N PHE A 158 -17.12 -0.64 -10.46
CA PHE A 158 -17.87 -1.88 -10.26
C PHE A 158 -16.92 -3.03 -9.93
N ASN A 159 -17.31 -3.83 -8.94
CA ASN A 159 -16.53 -4.96 -8.47
C ASN A 159 -17.33 -6.25 -8.55
N THR A 160 -16.81 -7.22 -9.28
CA THR A 160 -17.30 -8.60 -9.25
C THR A 160 -16.28 -9.44 -8.50
N PHE A 161 -16.68 -10.12 -7.43
CA PHE A 161 -15.77 -10.94 -6.64
C PHE A 161 -16.33 -12.32 -6.30
N VAL A 162 -15.42 -13.27 -6.11
CA VAL A 162 -15.70 -14.62 -5.60
C VAL A 162 -14.93 -14.78 -4.30
N PHE A 163 -15.63 -14.66 -3.18
CA PHE A 163 -15.05 -14.64 -1.85
C PHE A 163 -14.28 -15.94 -1.53
N GLU A 164 -14.87 -17.09 -1.85
CA GLU A 164 -14.31 -18.42 -1.56
C GLU A 164 -12.94 -18.65 -2.20
N SER A 165 -12.70 -18.04 -3.36
CA SER A 165 -11.41 -18.14 -4.07
C SER A 165 -10.54 -16.89 -3.93
N SER A 166 -11.01 -15.86 -3.20
CA SER A 166 -10.32 -14.59 -3.05
C SER A 166 -9.93 -13.97 -4.40
N GLN A 167 -10.90 -13.91 -5.31
CA GLN A 167 -10.72 -13.36 -6.65
C GLN A 167 -11.67 -12.20 -6.87
N ALA A 168 -11.19 -11.15 -7.55
CA ALA A 168 -12.02 -10.00 -7.90
C ALA A 168 -11.63 -9.42 -9.26
N SER A 169 -12.62 -8.81 -9.93
CA SER A 169 -12.45 -8.00 -11.12
C SER A 169 -13.06 -6.63 -10.88
N ILE A 170 -12.27 -5.58 -11.04
CA ILE A 170 -12.66 -4.19 -10.80
C ILE A 170 -12.68 -3.44 -12.12
N GLN A 171 -13.79 -2.80 -12.41
CA GLN A 171 -13.96 -1.83 -13.48
C GLN A 171 -13.94 -0.43 -12.89
N ILE A 172 -13.21 0.49 -13.52
CA ILE A 172 -13.12 1.89 -13.10
C ILE A 172 -13.51 2.74 -14.32
N LEU A 173 -14.53 3.57 -14.15
CA LEU A 173 -14.97 4.48 -15.22
C LEU A 173 -13.84 5.45 -15.57
N THR A 174 -13.63 5.75 -16.85
CA THR A 174 -12.67 6.77 -17.24
C THR A 174 -13.17 8.17 -16.85
N LYS A 175 -12.24 9.11 -16.65
CA LYS A 175 -12.60 10.51 -16.37
C LYS A 175 -13.45 11.11 -17.50
N LYS A 176 -13.13 10.77 -18.73
CA LYS A 176 -13.88 11.21 -19.90
C LYS A 176 -15.35 10.78 -19.82
N ALA A 177 -15.61 9.50 -19.55
CA ALA A 177 -16.98 8.98 -19.45
C ALA A 177 -17.71 9.56 -18.23
N HIS A 178 -17.02 9.77 -17.10
CA HIS A 178 -17.58 10.45 -15.92
C HIS A 178 -18.07 11.87 -16.28
N ASP A 179 -17.24 12.65 -16.98
CA ASP A 179 -17.57 14.02 -17.36
C ASP A 179 -18.70 14.06 -18.40
N GLU A 180 -18.74 13.12 -19.35
CA GLU A 180 -19.81 12.97 -20.35
C GLU A 180 -21.16 12.59 -19.70
N ASN A 181 -21.14 11.81 -18.61
CA ASN A 181 -22.33 11.41 -17.85
C ASN A 181 -22.82 12.51 -16.89
N ASN A 182 -22.16 13.68 -16.84
CA ASN A 182 -22.51 14.81 -15.98
C ASN A 182 -22.64 14.43 -14.49
N MET A 183 -21.76 13.56 -14.00
CA MET A 183 -21.76 13.18 -12.59
C MET A 183 -21.38 14.36 -11.71
N LEU A 184 -22.07 14.49 -10.56
CA LEU A 184 -22.04 15.71 -9.74
C LEU A 184 -20.79 15.84 -8.84
N PHE A 185 -20.08 14.74 -8.63
CA PHE A 185 -18.97 14.72 -7.67
C PHE A 185 -17.63 14.82 -8.38
N LYS A 186 -16.63 15.33 -7.65
CA LYS A 186 -15.27 15.35 -8.15
C LYS A 186 -14.77 13.94 -8.39
N TYR A 187 -14.40 13.66 -9.63
CA TYR A 187 -13.82 12.38 -10.01
C TYR A 187 -12.40 12.18 -9.44
N CYS A 188 -12.12 10.97 -9.01
CA CYS A 188 -10.80 10.55 -8.57
C CYS A 188 -10.67 9.03 -8.75
N ALA A 189 -9.96 8.59 -9.79
CA ALA A 189 -9.82 7.18 -10.14
C ALA A 189 -9.21 6.36 -8.99
N GLU A 190 -8.27 6.92 -8.25
CA GLU A 190 -7.68 6.25 -7.09
C GLU A 190 -8.71 6.05 -5.95
N LYS A 191 -9.58 7.04 -5.70
CA LYS A 191 -10.67 6.90 -4.72
C LYS A 191 -11.62 5.77 -5.13
N VAL A 192 -11.97 5.70 -6.42
CA VAL A 192 -12.82 4.63 -6.96
C VAL A 192 -12.16 3.27 -6.76
N LEU A 193 -10.89 3.13 -7.10
CA LEU A 193 -10.14 1.88 -6.87
C LEU A 193 -10.17 1.47 -5.39
N VAL A 194 -9.91 2.41 -4.47
CA VAL A 194 -9.93 2.13 -3.02
C VAL A 194 -11.32 1.71 -2.56
N HIS A 195 -12.36 2.36 -3.05
CA HIS A 195 -13.75 2.01 -2.76
C HIS A 195 -14.05 0.54 -3.15
N GLU A 196 -13.68 0.14 -4.35
CA GLU A 196 -13.89 -1.23 -4.83
C GLU A 196 -13.04 -2.27 -4.07
N LEU A 197 -11.83 -1.90 -3.66
CA LEU A 197 -11.01 -2.75 -2.80
C LEU A 197 -11.61 -2.93 -1.39
N LEU A 198 -12.30 -1.92 -0.87
CA LEU A 198 -13.02 -2.03 0.40
C LEU A 198 -14.18 -3.02 0.31
N HIS A 199 -14.86 -3.14 -0.83
CA HIS A 199 -15.84 -4.22 -1.05
C HIS A 199 -15.17 -5.59 -0.90
N CYS A 200 -13.99 -5.83 -1.50
CA CYS A 200 -13.24 -7.07 -1.29
C CYS A 200 -12.87 -7.27 0.19
N LYS A 201 -12.44 -6.21 0.86
CA LYS A 201 -12.04 -6.25 2.27
C LYS A 201 -13.16 -6.64 3.20
N TYR A 202 -14.37 -6.19 2.92
CA TYR A 202 -15.57 -6.41 3.73
C TYR A 202 -16.55 -7.42 3.12
N ALA A 203 -16.15 -8.15 2.06
CA ALA A 203 -16.97 -9.16 1.38
C ALA A 203 -17.58 -10.21 2.31
N TRP A 204 -16.92 -10.50 3.44
CA TRP A 204 -17.47 -11.42 4.46
C TRP A 204 -18.73 -10.87 5.15
N MET A 205 -18.95 -9.56 5.14
CA MET A 205 -20.16 -8.93 5.70
C MET A 205 -21.37 -9.15 4.78
N ASP A 206 -21.14 -9.14 3.46
CA ASP A 206 -22.20 -9.34 2.46
C ASP A 206 -22.76 -10.76 2.47
N ASN A 207 -21.99 -11.76 2.93
CA ASN A 207 -22.39 -13.16 3.02
C ASN A 207 -23.28 -13.50 4.22
N GLN A 208 -23.64 -12.57 5.08
CA GLN A 208 -24.50 -12.81 6.23
C GLN A 208 -26.01 -12.70 5.90
N GLY A 209 -26.41 -13.32 4.79
CA GLY A 209 -27.81 -13.64 4.52
C GLY A 209 -28.66 -12.45 4.09
N SER A 210 -29.30 -12.64 2.96
CA SER A 210 -30.41 -11.88 2.39
C SER A 210 -31.20 -11.04 3.42
N TYR A 211 -30.68 -9.88 3.79
CA TYR A 211 -31.54 -8.86 4.34
C TYR A 211 -32.25 -8.18 3.16
N GLU A 212 -33.51 -8.51 3.00
CA GLU A 212 -34.45 -7.79 2.14
C GLU A 212 -34.49 -6.32 2.58
N GLY A 213 -33.65 -5.49 1.97
CA GLY A 213 -33.75 -4.06 2.19
C GLY A 213 -32.69 -3.23 1.51
N VAL A 214 -33.09 -2.53 0.48
CA VAL A 214 -32.38 -1.43 -0.20
C VAL A 214 -31.71 -0.44 0.78
N TYR A 215 -32.17 -0.37 2.02
CA TYR A 215 -31.65 0.52 3.07
C TYR A 215 -30.31 0.07 3.68
N VAL A 216 -30.05 -1.22 3.77
CA VAL A 216 -28.79 -1.73 4.35
C VAL A 216 -27.67 -1.52 3.35
N CYS A 217 -27.91 -1.85 2.10
CA CYS A 217 -26.97 -1.70 1.00
C CYS A 217 -26.51 -0.23 0.83
N SER A 218 -27.42 0.74 0.96
CA SER A 218 -27.07 2.17 0.81
C SER A 218 -26.23 2.72 1.97
N ARG A 219 -26.39 2.23 3.19
CA ARG A 219 -25.58 2.67 4.35
C ARG A 219 -24.18 2.08 4.32
N GLU A 220 -24.06 0.82 3.95
CA GLU A 220 -22.75 0.17 3.78
C GLU A 220 -21.96 0.87 2.68
N HIS A 221 -22.60 1.12 1.55
CA HIS A 221 -21.98 1.84 0.44
C HIS A 221 -21.53 3.26 0.83
N GLN A 222 -22.35 3.98 1.59
CA GLN A 222 -21.97 5.28 2.15
C GLN A 222 -20.74 5.17 3.07
N LEU A 223 -20.69 4.14 3.93
CA LEU A 223 -19.56 3.93 4.82
C LEU A 223 -18.27 3.67 4.03
N LEU A 224 -18.33 2.79 3.01
CA LEU A 224 -17.17 2.48 2.16
C LEU A 224 -16.69 3.72 1.41
N GLU A 225 -17.60 4.56 0.92
CA GLU A 225 -17.28 5.82 0.26
C GLU A 225 -16.55 6.80 1.22
N GLU A 226 -17.05 6.97 2.43
CA GLU A 226 -16.39 7.83 3.43
C GLU A 226 -15.04 7.26 3.90
N MET A 227 -14.92 5.94 3.98
CA MET A 227 -13.64 5.29 4.28
C MET A 227 -12.63 5.50 3.14
N ALA A 228 -13.03 5.32 1.88
CA ALA A 228 -12.17 5.55 0.72
C ALA A 228 -11.66 6.99 0.70
N LYS A 229 -12.54 7.98 0.86
CA LYS A 229 -12.15 9.40 0.97
C LYS A 229 -11.16 9.63 2.10
N SER A 230 -11.44 9.08 3.29
CA SER A 230 -10.57 9.25 4.46
C SER A 230 -9.19 8.65 4.25
N LEU A 231 -9.09 7.49 3.60
CA LEU A 231 -7.82 6.84 3.28
C LEU A 231 -7.00 7.66 2.26
N ILE A 232 -7.66 8.19 1.23
CA ILE A 232 -7.02 9.06 0.24
C ILE A 232 -6.54 10.36 0.91
N MET A 233 -7.38 11.01 1.71
CA MET A 233 -6.99 12.22 2.45
C MET A 233 -5.80 11.96 3.37
N ALA A 234 -5.79 10.84 4.08
CA ALA A 234 -4.68 10.46 4.96
C ALA A 234 -3.38 10.20 4.18
N LYS A 235 -3.47 9.52 3.02
CA LYS A 235 -2.30 9.22 2.17
C LYS A 235 -1.62 10.49 1.67
N TYR A 236 -2.42 11.47 1.23
CA TYR A 236 -1.92 12.69 0.58
C TYR A 236 -1.94 13.94 1.48
N ASN A 237 -2.28 13.77 2.76
CA ASN A 237 -2.41 14.87 3.73
C ASN A 237 -3.31 16.00 3.22
N LEU A 238 -4.49 15.64 2.68
CA LEU A 238 -5.44 16.57 2.09
C LEU A 238 -6.38 17.17 3.12
N ASP A 239 -6.88 18.37 2.82
CA ASP A 239 -7.95 19.00 3.59
C ASP A 239 -9.29 18.26 3.41
N TYR A 240 -10.15 18.33 4.44
CA TYR A 240 -11.48 17.73 4.43
C TYR A 240 -12.34 18.15 3.22
N ASN A 241 -12.14 19.35 2.71
CA ASN A 241 -12.92 19.90 1.59
C ASN A 241 -12.47 19.38 0.21
N TYR A 242 -11.47 18.51 0.15
CA TYR A 242 -10.93 18.07 -1.15
C TYR A 242 -11.95 17.37 -2.04
N PHE A 243 -12.90 16.65 -1.45
CA PHE A 243 -13.95 15.88 -2.15
C PHE A 243 -15.34 16.51 -2.08
N ILE A 244 -15.45 17.76 -1.61
CA ILE A 244 -16.72 18.50 -1.50
C ILE A 244 -16.95 19.39 -2.75
#